data_ade04b61292625184d247813715cbf1b
#
_entry.id   ade04b61292625184d247813715cbf1b
#
_cell.length_a   1.000
_cell.length_b   1.000
_cell.length_c   1.000
_cell.angle_alpha   90.00
_cell.angle_beta   90.00
_cell.angle_gamma   90.00
#
_symmetry.space_group_name_H-M   'P 1'
#
loop_
_entity.id
_entity.type
_entity.pdbx_description
1 polymer ?
#
loop_
_entity_poly.entity_id
_entity_poly.type
_entity_poly.pdbx_seq_one_letter_code
_entity_poly.pdbx_strand_id
1 'polypeptide(L)'
;RLPSYLGSSFALIAPIQAVSGTLGAPYALGGIIAVGATLALVGLIVHFAGVRWIDAVMPPVVTGAIVALIGLNLAPAAWNWVQKGPITAVVTIVSICLVTVLFKGILGRLSILIGVLIGYVAAVLQGQVDFSGVGEAAWFGFPQFHTPAFSVSTLGLFLPVVFVLVAENVGHVKSVSAMTGENMDDLTGRALMADGLSTMLAGSGGGSGTTTYAENIGVMAATRVYSTAAYIIAAGVALVLSMLPKFGALIATIPPGVLGGAGTVLYGMIGMLGVRIWV
;
A
#
# COMPACT_ATOMS: atom_id res chain seq x y z
N ARG A 1 22.21 -0.30 -6.91
CA ARG A 1 20.88 -0.95 -6.94
C ARG A 1 20.04 -0.29 -5.85
N LEU A 2 18.76 0.01 -6.15
CA LEU A 2 17.84 0.58 -5.17
C LEU A 2 17.27 -0.54 -4.29
N PRO A 3 17.52 -0.57 -2.98
CA PRO A 3 16.84 -1.46 -2.06
C PRO A 3 15.43 -0.88 -1.80
N SER A 4 14.42 -1.44 -2.44
CA SER A 4 13.03 -1.01 -2.29
C SER A 4 12.10 -2.20 -2.51
N TYR A 5 10.96 -2.21 -1.83
CA TYR A 5 9.92 -3.21 -1.95
C TYR A 5 8.67 -2.58 -2.54
N LEU A 6 8.06 -3.27 -3.51
CA LEU A 6 6.78 -2.86 -4.10
C LEU A 6 5.67 -3.71 -3.49
N GLY A 7 4.60 -3.07 -3.09
CA GLY A 7 3.40 -3.71 -2.61
C GLY A 7 2.15 -2.93 -2.99
N SER A 8 0.96 -3.36 -2.58
CA SER A 8 -0.30 -2.74 -2.99
C SER A 8 -0.42 -1.30 -2.48
N SER A 9 -0.81 -0.37 -3.36
CA SER A 9 -0.95 1.05 -3.03
C SER A 9 -2.29 1.38 -2.40
N PHE A 10 -2.27 2.09 -1.27
CA PHE A 10 -3.47 2.65 -0.64
C PHE A 10 -4.14 3.73 -1.50
N ALA A 11 -3.39 4.45 -2.34
CA ALA A 11 -3.93 5.48 -3.21
C ALA A 11 -4.96 4.95 -4.22
N LEU A 12 -4.89 3.66 -4.54
CA LEU A 12 -5.82 3.00 -5.47
C LEU A 12 -7.10 2.47 -4.80
N ILE A 13 -7.20 2.44 -3.47
CA ILE A 13 -8.37 1.88 -2.79
C ILE A 13 -9.66 2.63 -3.19
N ALA A 14 -9.64 3.96 -3.14
CA ALA A 14 -10.83 4.76 -3.44
C ALA A 14 -11.33 4.56 -4.89
N PRO A 15 -10.50 4.70 -5.94
CA PRO A 15 -10.95 4.45 -7.30
C PRO A 15 -11.35 2.98 -7.55
N ILE A 16 -10.66 2.00 -6.93
CA ILE A 16 -11.05 0.59 -7.03
C ILE A 16 -12.44 0.37 -6.43
N GLN A 17 -12.72 0.89 -5.24
CA GLN A 17 -14.04 0.75 -4.61
C GLN A 17 -15.14 1.43 -5.42
N ALA A 18 -14.90 2.64 -5.90
CA ALA A 18 -15.87 3.40 -6.69
C ALA A 18 -16.23 2.67 -8.00
N VAL A 19 -15.24 2.18 -8.72
CA VAL A 19 -15.45 1.51 -10.01
C VAL A 19 -15.96 0.09 -9.82
N SER A 20 -15.44 -0.68 -8.87
CA SER A 20 -15.90 -2.04 -8.62
C SER A 20 -17.36 -2.07 -8.14
N GLY A 21 -17.80 -1.04 -7.39
CA GLY A 21 -19.18 -0.93 -6.93
C GLY A 21 -20.19 -0.53 -8.01
N THR A 22 -19.74 0.07 -9.12
CA THR A 22 -20.63 0.59 -10.19
C THR A 22 -20.54 -0.21 -11.48
N LEU A 23 -19.33 -0.47 -11.98
CA LEU A 23 -19.06 -1.11 -13.27
C LEU A 23 -18.52 -2.53 -13.12
N GLY A 24 -18.09 -2.90 -11.92
CA GLY A 24 -17.51 -4.20 -11.60
C GLY A 24 -15.99 -4.25 -11.61
N ALA A 25 -15.45 -5.32 -11.00
CA ALA A 25 -14.01 -5.52 -10.84
C ALA A 25 -13.19 -5.50 -12.16
N PRO A 26 -13.66 -6.04 -13.30
CA PRO A 26 -12.90 -5.97 -14.55
C PRO A 26 -12.51 -4.56 -14.98
N TYR A 27 -13.40 -3.58 -14.80
CA TYR A 27 -13.13 -2.19 -15.14
C TYR A 27 -12.15 -1.52 -14.17
N ALA A 28 -12.17 -1.91 -12.89
CA ALA A 28 -11.16 -1.46 -11.95
C ALA A 28 -9.77 -1.99 -12.32
N LEU A 29 -9.66 -3.25 -12.77
CA LEU A 29 -8.41 -3.83 -13.27
C LEU A 29 -7.89 -3.09 -14.50
N GLY A 30 -8.78 -2.72 -15.44
CA GLY A 30 -8.42 -1.88 -16.59
C GLY A 30 -7.88 -0.51 -16.17
N GLY A 31 -8.49 0.11 -15.15
CA GLY A 31 -8.02 1.36 -14.56
C GLY A 31 -6.63 1.22 -13.93
N ILE A 32 -6.36 0.13 -13.20
CA ILE A 32 -5.05 -0.18 -12.61
C ILE A 32 -3.99 -0.32 -13.72
N ILE A 33 -4.29 -1.06 -14.79
CA ILE A 33 -3.36 -1.21 -15.92
C ILE A 33 -3.05 0.16 -16.56
N ALA A 34 -4.05 1.01 -16.74
CA ALA A 34 -3.84 2.35 -17.29
C ALA A 34 -2.95 3.23 -16.40
N VAL A 35 -3.14 3.17 -15.07
CA VAL A 35 -2.23 3.82 -14.09
C VAL A 35 -0.82 3.29 -14.26
N GLY A 36 -0.65 1.97 -14.30
CA GLY A 36 0.66 1.34 -14.45
C GLY A 36 1.36 1.76 -15.74
N ALA A 37 0.64 1.76 -16.87
CA ALA A 37 1.17 2.19 -18.16
C ALA A 37 1.59 3.67 -18.15
N THR A 38 0.76 4.53 -17.55
CA THR A 38 1.07 5.96 -17.42
C THR A 38 2.26 6.19 -16.52
N LEU A 39 2.32 5.48 -15.38
CA LEU A 39 3.44 5.57 -14.43
C LEU A 39 4.75 5.08 -15.08
N ALA A 40 4.70 3.98 -15.83
CA ALA A 40 5.87 3.49 -16.58
C ALA A 40 6.35 4.51 -17.63
N LEU A 41 5.41 5.16 -18.34
CA LEU A 41 5.73 6.23 -19.28
C LEU A 41 6.38 7.44 -18.60
N VAL A 42 5.82 7.88 -17.46
CA VAL A 42 6.42 8.95 -16.64
C VAL A 42 7.82 8.53 -16.20
N GLY A 43 8.00 7.29 -15.73
CA GLY A 43 9.30 6.74 -15.36
C GLY A 43 10.30 6.77 -16.51
N LEU A 44 9.87 6.46 -17.72
CA LEU A 44 10.69 6.55 -18.92
C LEU A 44 11.11 8.00 -19.23
N ILE A 45 10.18 8.95 -19.15
CA ILE A 45 10.47 10.37 -19.28
C ILE A 45 11.49 10.83 -18.24
N VAL A 46 11.28 10.47 -16.99
CA VAL A 46 12.21 10.79 -15.87
C VAL A 46 13.59 10.18 -16.09
N HIS A 47 13.65 8.98 -16.65
CA HIS A 47 14.93 8.32 -16.95
C HIS A 47 15.80 9.11 -17.93
N PHE A 48 15.18 9.74 -18.94
CA PHE A 48 15.91 10.52 -19.94
C PHE A 48 16.01 12.03 -19.62
N ALA A 49 14.96 12.61 -19.03
CA ALA A 49 14.88 14.05 -18.75
C ALA A 49 15.34 14.42 -17.32
N GLY A 50 15.58 13.43 -16.44
CA GLY A 50 15.91 13.64 -15.05
C GLY A 50 14.69 13.95 -14.18
N VAL A 51 14.94 14.21 -12.89
CA VAL A 51 13.90 14.38 -11.83
C VAL A 51 13.45 15.84 -11.69
N ARG A 52 14.28 16.80 -12.10
CA ARG A 52 14.10 18.23 -11.80
C ARG A 52 12.76 18.82 -12.25
N TRP A 53 12.21 18.36 -13.36
CA TRP A 53 10.91 18.83 -13.85
C TRP A 53 9.74 18.39 -12.95
N ILE A 54 9.89 17.27 -12.23
CA ILE A 54 8.88 16.81 -11.28
C ILE A 54 8.73 17.82 -10.15
N ASP A 55 9.85 18.30 -9.59
CA ASP A 55 9.83 19.31 -8.52
C ASP A 55 9.15 20.63 -8.97
N ALA A 56 9.22 20.93 -10.29
CA ALA A 56 8.54 22.10 -10.87
C ALA A 56 7.01 21.88 -11.05
N VAL A 57 6.60 20.68 -11.45
CA VAL A 57 5.19 20.33 -11.68
C VAL A 57 4.48 19.98 -10.37
N MET A 58 5.22 19.40 -9.42
CA MET A 58 4.72 18.94 -8.13
C MET A 58 5.52 19.57 -6.97
N PRO A 59 5.38 20.89 -6.74
CA PRO A 59 6.01 21.52 -5.61
C PRO A 59 5.48 20.95 -4.28
N PRO A 60 6.22 21.09 -3.16
CA PRO A 60 5.84 20.51 -1.86
C PRO A 60 4.41 20.82 -1.42
N VAL A 61 3.89 22.01 -1.76
CA VAL A 61 2.51 22.42 -1.45
C VAL A 61 1.50 21.49 -2.13
N VAL A 62 1.70 21.18 -3.41
CA VAL A 62 0.82 20.29 -4.19
C VAL A 62 0.97 18.85 -3.71
N THR A 63 2.19 18.38 -3.57
CA THR A 63 2.49 17.01 -3.11
C THR A 63 1.92 16.76 -1.72
N GLY A 64 2.11 17.68 -0.77
CA GLY A 64 1.57 17.58 0.58
C GLY A 64 0.04 17.57 0.59
N ALA A 65 -0.60 18.43 -0.24
CA ALA A 65 -2.06 18.45 -0.36
C ALA A 65 -2.61 17.11 -0.89
N ILE A 66 -1.99 16.57 -1.95
CA ILE A 66 -2.39 15.29 -2.53
C ILE A 66 -2.28 14.17 -1.50
N VAL A 67 -1.14 14.05 -0.80
CA VAL A 67 -0.91 13.01 0.21
C VAL A 67 -1.89 13.14 1.39
N ALA A 68 -2.11 14.37 1.88
CA ALA A 68 -3.08 14.61 2.96
C ALA A 68 -4.51 14.20 2.56
N LEU A 69 -4.92 14.54 1.34
CA LEU A 69 -6.24 14.19 0.80
C LEU A 69 -6.44 12.67 0.67
N ILE A 70 -5.39 11.88 0.40
CA ILE A 70 -5.52 10.40 0.38
C ILE A 70 -5.96 9.91 1.75
N GLY A 71 -5.25 10.29 2.82
CA GLY A 71 -5.61 9.89 4.18
C GLY A 71 -7.05 10.31 4.55
N LEU A 72 -7.42 11.54 4.22
CA LEU A 72 -8.76 12.07 4.51
C LEU A 72 -9.85 11.37 3.70
N ASN A 73 -9.63 11.07 2.43
CA ASN A 73 -10.60 10.37 1.58
C ASN A 73 -10.84 8.92 2.01
N LEU A 74 -9.88 8.30 2.68
CA LEU A 74 -10.02 6.94 3.21
C LEU A 74 -10.64 6.90 4.61
N ALA A 75 -10.71 8.03 5.32
CA ALA A 75 -11.28 8.11 6.67
C ALA A 75 -12.73 7.60 6.77
N PRO A 76 -13.66 7.90 5.83
CA PRO A 76 -15.01 7.34 5.87
C PRO A 76 -15.04 5.81 5.78
N ALA A 77 -14.14 5.19 5.00
CA ALA A 77 -14.06 3.73 4.90
C ALA A 77 -13.60 3.12 6.24
N ALA A 78 -12.57 3.70 6.87
CA ALA A 78 -12.14 3.28 8.20
C ALA A 78 -13.26 3.42 9.23
N TRP A 79 -13.98 4.55 9.21
CA TRP A 79 -15.11 4.79 10.12
C TRP A 79 -16.23 3.75 9.95
N ASN A 80 -16.60 3.42 8.73
CA ASN A 80 -17.60 2.38 8.46
C ASN A 80 -17.19 1.01 9.01
N TRP A 81 -15.90 0.68 8.98
CA TRP A 81 -15.38 -0.56 9.57
C TRP A 81 -15.34 -0.49 11.09
N VAL A 82 -14.96 0.64 11.68
CA VAL A 82 -14.98 0.86 13.14
C VAL A 82 -16.39 0.67 13.70
N GLN A 83 -17.40 1.19 13.03
CA GLN A 83 -18.81 1.03 13.46
C GLN A 83 -19.28 -0.44 13.51
N LYS A 84 -18.69 -1.31 12.70
CA LYS A 84 -19.03 -2.75 12.68
C LYS A 84 -18.40 -3.55 13.83
N GLY A 85 -17.41 -3.00 14.53
CA GLY A 85 -16.75 -3.62 15.67
C GLY A 85 -16.00 -2.58 16.51
N PRO A 86 -16.71 -1.69 17.22
CA PRO A 86 -16.08 -0.56 17.90
C PRO A 86 -15.10 -0.97 19.01
N ILE A 87 -15.39 -2.03 19.75
CA ILE A 87 -14.52 -2.50 20.84
C ILE A 87 -13.20 -3.02 20.25
N THR A 88 -13.24 -3.88 19.23
CA THR A 88 -12.04 -4.41 18.59
C THR A 88 -11.26 -3.32 17.88
N ALA A 89 -11.95 -2.31 17.31
CA ALA A 89 -11.29 -1.15 16.71
C ALA A 89 -10.52 -0.33 17.74
N VAL A 90 -11.13 -0.02 18.89
CA VAL A 90 -10.45 0.70 19.99
C VAL A 90 -9.26 -0.09 20.52
N VAL A 91 -9.43 -1.39 20.77
CA VAL A 91 -8.31 -2.26 21.20
C VAL A 91 -7.16 -2.21 20.20
N THR A 92 -7.46 -2.29 18.90
CA THR A 92 -6.44 -2.23 17.85
C THR A 92 -5.73 -0.88 17.82
N ILE A 93 -6.47 0.24 17.85
CA ILE A 93 -5.91 1.61 17.86
C ILE A 93 -5.00 1.79 19.07
N VAL A 94 -5.51 1.49 20.27
CA VAL A 94 -4.75 1.65 21.52
C VAL A 94 -3.49 0.79 21.50
N SER A 95 -3.59 -0.45 21.04
CA SER A 95 -2.43 -1.35 20.92
C SER A 95 -1.38 -0.81 19.97
N ILE A 96 -1.78 -0.32 18.78
CA ILE A 96 -0.84 0.29 17.82
C ILE A 96 -0.14 1.50 18.47
N CYS A 97 -0.91 2.40 19.11
CA CYS A 97 -0.36 3.60 19.74
C CYS A 97 0.60 3.24 20.88
N LEU A 98 0.22 2.30 21.76
CA LEU A 98 1.08 1.87 22.86
C LEU A 98 2.38 1.24 22.35
N VAL A 99 2.30 0.34 21.36
CA VAL A 99 3.51 -0.27 20.79
C VAL A 99 4.39 0.77 20.12
N THR A 100 3.80 1.73 19.41
CA THR A 100 4.57 2.81 18.76
C THR A 100 5.31 3.69 19.76
N VAL A 101 4.68 3.99 20.91
CA VAL A 101 5.25 4.91 21.90
C VAL A 101 6.21 4.20 22.87
N LEU A 102 5.85 3.00 23.32
CA LEU A 102 6.61 2.29 24.36
C LEU A 102 7.80 1.52 23.80
N PHE A 103 7.73 1.05 22.55
CA PHE A 103 8.78 0.22 21.97
C PHE A 103 9.60 0.99 20.94
N LYS A 104 10.91 0.74 20.95
CA LYS A 104 11.88 1.31 19.98
C LYS A 104 12.41 0.21 19.04
N GLY A 105 13.08 0.62 17.97
CA GLY A 105 13.68 -0.30 17.02
C GLY A 105 12.64 -1.07 16.20
N ILE A 106 12.84 -2.35 15.99
CA ILE A 106 12.00 -3.21 15.13
C ILE A 106 10.57 -3.32 15.67
N LEU A 107 10.39 -3.52 16.97
CA LEU A 107 9.05 -3.66 17.57
C LEU A 107 8.20 -2.40 17.36
N GLY A 108 8.77 -1.22 17.57
CA GLY A 108 8.06 0.04 17.30
C GLY A 108 7.71 0.23 15.81
N ARG A 109 8.53 -0.30 14.90
CA ARG A 109 8.25 -0.27 13.44
C ARG A 109 7.18 -1.27 13.03
N LEU A 110 7.04 -2.37 13.74
CA LEU A 110 6.00 -3.39 13.55
C LEU A 110 4.72 -3.11 14.35
N SER A 111 4.56 -1.90 14.88
CA SER A 111 3.44 -1.53 15.76
C SER A 111 2.07 -1.82 15.15
N ILE A 112 1.90 -1.56 13.85
CA ILE A 112 0.64 -1.84 13.15
C ILE A 112 0.37 -3.34 13.11
N LEU A 113 1.36 -4.15 12.73
CA LEU A 113 1.22 -5.61 12.71
C LEU A 113 0.88 -6.15 14.11
N ILE A 114 1.63 -5.70 15.12
CA ILE A 114 1.42 -6.14 16.51
C ILE A 114 0.04 -5.71 17.00
N GLY A 115 -0.38 -4.47 16.73
CA GLY A 115 -1.68 -3.98 17.11
C GLY A 115 -2.83 -4.71 16.41
N VAL A 116 -2.68 -5.04 15.13
CA VAL A 116 -3.64 -5.89 14.39
C VAL A 116 -3.71 -7.28 15.01
N LEU A 117 -2.59 -7.91 15.36
CA LEU A 117 -2.58 -9.23 16.01
C LEU A 117 -3.27 -9.18 17.36
N ILE A 118 -3.01 -8.16 18.18
CA ILE A 118 -3.70 -7.99 19.49
C ILE A 118 -5.20 -7.78 19.29
N GLY A 119 -5.59 -6.90 18.34
CA GLY A 119 -7.00 -6.68 17.99
C GLY A 119 -7.68 -7.93 17.45
N TYR A 120 -6.97 -8.72 16.65
CA TYR A 120 -7.47 -10.00 16.14
C TYR A 120 -7.69 -11.02 17.28
N VAL A 121 -6.73 -11.15 18.21
CA VAL A 121 -6.91 -12.01 19.39
C VAL A 121 -8.11 -11.55 20.20
N ALA A 122 -8.26 -10.24 20.42
CA ALA A 122 -9.43 -9.72 21.13
C ALA A 122 -10.75 -10.04 20.39
N ALA A 123 -10.75 -10.00 19.06
CA ALA A 123 -11.91 -10.37 18.25
C ALA A 123 -12.22 -11.87 18.32
N VAL A 124 -11.21 -12.73 18.36
CA VAL A 124 -11.37 -14.18 18.58
C VAL A 124 -12.01 -14.44 19.94
N LEU A 125 -11.52 -13.81 21.01
CA LEU A 125 -12.06 -13.94 22.35
C LEU A 125 -13.52 -13.46 22.47
N GLN A 126 -13.94 -12.52 21.62
CA GLN A 126 -15.32 -12.03 21.53
C GLN A 126 -16.20 -12.88 20.60
N GLY A 127 -15.67 -13.95 20.01
CA GLY A 127 -16.43 -14.82 19.09
C GLY A 127 -16.79 -14.14 17.76
N GLN A 128 -16.07 -13.09 17.34
CA GLN A 128 -16.33 -12.35 16.09
C GLN A 128 -15.66 -12.98 14.87
N VAL A 129 -14.87 -14.03 15.05
CA VAL A 129 -14.07 -14.66 13.99
C VAL A 129 -14.65 -16.00 13.62
N ASP A 130 -14.97 -16.16 12.35
CA ASP A 130 -15.41 -17.43 11.77
C ASP A 130 -14.24 -18.11 11.02
N PHE A 131 -13.84 -19.28 11.50
CA PHE A 131 -12.76 -20.08 10.90
C PHE A 131 -13.26 -21.15 9.92
N SER A 132 -14.57 -21.26 9.66
CA SER A 132 -15.14 -22.31 8.79
C SER A 132 -14.47 -22.29 7.41
N GLY A 133 -14.38 -21.12 6.78
CA GLY A 133 -13.75 -20.95 5.47
C GLY A 133 -12.26 -21.31 5.45
N VAL A 134 -11.55 -21.21 6.59
CA VAL A 134 -10.15 -21.63 6.68
C VAL A 134 -10.03 -23.16 6.67
N GLY A 135 -10.99 -23.85 7.30
CA GLY A 135 -11.06 -25.32 7.29
C GLY A 135 -11.23 -25.88 5.87
N GLU A 136 -12.13 -25.27 5.11
CA GLU A 136 -12.51 -25.71 3.76
C GLU A 136 -11.49 -25.31 2.67
N ALA A 137 -10.69 -24.27 2.92
CA ALA A 137 -9.73 -23.76 1.95
C ALA A 137 -8.64 -24.77 1.63
N ALA A 138 -8.30 -24.88 0.35
CA ALA A 138 -7.20 -25.74 -0.12
C ALA A 138 -5.86 -25.25 0.40
N TRP A 139 -4.91 -26.17 0.58
CA TRP A 139 -3.53 -25.81 0.94
C TRP A 139 -2.77 -25.17 -0.22
N PHE A 140 -3.08 -25.56 -1.45
CA PHE A 140 -2.44 -25.03 -2.65
C PHE A 140 -3.48 -24.70 -3.71
N GLY A 141 -3.33 -23.57 -4.39
CA GLY A 141 -4.21 -23.13 -5.47
C GLY A 141 -3.62 -21.98 -6.24
N PHE A 142 -4.01 -21.85 -7.50
CA PHE A 142 -3.64 -20.69 -8.31
C PHE A 142 -4.63 -19.54 -8.07
N PRO A 143 -4.16 -18.28 -8.16
CA PRO A 143 -5.03 -17.11 -8.13
C PRO A 143 -6.10 -17.20 -9.24
N GLN A 144 -7.29 -16.69 -8.95
CA GLN A 144 -8.32 -16.54 -9.96
C GLN A 144 -8.03 -15.29 -10.79
N PHE A 145 -7.75 -15.50 -12.08
CA PHE A 145 -7.51 -14.41 -13.01
C PHE A 145 -8.83 -13.87 -13.55
N HIS A 146 -8.99 -12.55 -13.54
CA HIS A 146 -10.11 -11.85 -14.15
C HIS A 146 -9.64 -11.09 -15.36
N THR A 147 -10.40 -11.15 -16.47
CA THR A 147 -10.06 -10.39 -17.68
C THR A 147 -10.31 -8.91 -17.45
N PRO A 148 -9.30 -8.04 -17.59
CA PRO A 148 -9.48 -6.61 -17.47
C PRO A 148 -10.37 -6.03 -18.58
N ALA A 149 -11.22 -5.07 -18.23
CA ALA A 149 -12.04 -4.32 -19.17
C ALA A 149 -11.69 -2.82 -19.08
N PHE A 150 -11.73 -2.12 -20.22
CA PHE A 150 -11.36 -0.72 -20.30
C PHE A 150 -12.58 0.15 -20.58
N SER A 151 -12.67 1.29 -19.87
CA SER A 151 -13.67 2.32 -20.12
C SER A 151 -13.05 3.71 -19.94
N VAL A 152 -13.39 4.64 -20.82
CA VAL A 152 -12.90 6.03 -20.73
C VAL A 152 -13.37 6.70 -19.42
N SER A 153 -14.56 6.36 -18.94
CA SER A 153 -15.09 6.92 -17.68
C SER A 153 -14.26 6.52 -16.47
N THR A 154 -13.67 5.32 -16.45
CA THR A 154 -12.81 4.86 -15.36
C THR A 154 -11.46 5.55 -15.35
N LEU A 155 -10.93 5.94 -16.51
CA LEU A 155 -9.63 6.61 -16.60
C LEU A 155 -9.60 7.93 -15.82
N GLY A 156 -10.70 8.70 -15.84
CA GLY A 156 -10.81 9.96 -15.09
C GLY A 156 -10.64 9.80 -13.57
N LEU A 157 -11.01 8.64 -13.01
CA LEU A 157 -10.85 8.34 -11.59
C LEU A 157 -9.45 7.78 -11.27
N PHE A 158 -8.87 7.01 -12.18
CA PHE A 158 -7.62 6.31 -11.94
C PHE A 158 -6.38 7.13 -12.29
N LEU A 159 -6.36 7.87 -13.42
CA LEU A 159 -5.18 8.60 -13.88
C LEU A 159 -4.66 9.66 -12.88
N PRO A 160 -5.50 10.40 -12.13
CA PRO A 160 -5.00 11.33 -11.12
C PRO A 160 -4.13 10.66 -10.04
N VAL A 161 -4.33 9.36 -9.77
CA VAL A 161 -3.51 8.61 -8.80
C VAL A 161 -2.04 8.53 -9.22
N VAL A 162 -1.75 8.65 -10.52
CA VAL A 162 -0.36 8.63 -11.02
C VAL A 162 0.48 9.74 -10.37
N PHE A 163 -0.09 10.94 -10.16
CA PHE A 163 0.62 12.03 -9.48
C PHE A 163 1.03 11.65 -8.05
N VAL A 164 0.14 10.94 -7.36
CA VAL A 164 0.42 10.42 -6.03
C VAL A 164 1.56 9.42 -6.05
N LEU A 165 1.47 8.42 -6.94
CA LEU A 165 2.47 7.36 -7.05
C LEU A 165 3.84 7.92 -7.46
N VAL A 166 3.87 8.94 -8.32
CA VAL A 166 5.12 9.66 -8.67
C VAL A 166 5.70 10.33 -7.43
N ALA A 167 4.87 11.06 -6.65
CA ALA A 167 5.34 11.74 -5.45
C ALA A 167 5.86 10.76 -4.39
N GLU A 168 5.14 9.67 -4.15
CA GLU A 168 5.54 8.60 -3.23
C GLU A 168 6.88 7.98 -3.65
N ASN A 169 6.99 7.55 -4.90
CA ASN A 169 8.22 6.93 -5.40
C ASN A 169 9.43 7.86 -5.32
N VAL A 170 9.29 9.12 -5.75
CA VAL A 170 10.36 10.12 -5.67
C VAL A 170 10.77 10.35 -4.22
N GLY A 171 9.80 10.51 -3.32
CA GLY A 171 10.04 10.69 -1.88
C GLY A 171 10.75 9.48 -1.27
N HIS A 172 10.35 8.28 -1.65
CA HIS A 172 10.96 7.04 -1.16
C HIS A 172 12.39 6.84 -1.67
N VAL A 173 12.68 7.12 -2.94
CA VAL A 173 14.05 7.09 -3.48
C VAL A 173 14.93 8.09 -2.74
N LYS A 174 14.46 9.33 -2.52
CA LYS A 174 15.19 10.34 -1.74
C LYS A 174 15.43 9.88 -0.29
N SER A 175 14.46 9.22 0.34
CA SER A 175 14.59 8.68 1.70
C SER A 175 15.65 7.58 1.79
N VAL A 176 15.67 6.65 0.83
CA VAL A 176 16.69 5.60 0.74
C VAL A 176 18.07 6.21 0.47
N SER A 177 18.15 7.17 -0.43
CA SER A 177 19.38 7.93 -0.72
C SER A 177 19.96 8.57 0.54
N ALA A 178 19.11 9.24 1.33
CA ALA A 178 19.54 9.87 2.59
C ALA A 178 20.01 8.85 3.64
N MET A 179 19.41 7.65 3.69
CA MET A 179 19.81 6.61 4.64
C MET A 179 21.10 5.88 4.26
N THR A 180 21.32 5.68 2.96
CA THR A 180 22.51 4.97 2.45
C THR A 180 23.70 5.90 2.26
N GLY A 181 23.48 7.22 2.20
CA GLY A 181 24.50 8.21 1.86
C GLY A 181 24.90 8.22 0.38
N GLU A 182 24.18 7.47 -0.47
CA GLU A 182 24.41 7.38 -1.91
C GLU A 182 23.40 8.23 -2.67
N ASN A 183 23.83 8.99 -3.66
CA ASN A 183 22.88 9.67 -4.55
C ASN A 183 22.22 8.63 -5.47
N MET A 184 20.89 8.54 -5.37
CA MET A 184 20.08 7.58 -6.13
C MET A 184 19.10 8.27 -7.09
N ASP A 185 19.24 9.57 -7.36
CA ASP A 185 18.34 10.31 -8.24
C ASP A 185 18.26 9.70 -9.63
N ASP A 186 19.38 9.19 -10.16
CA ASP A 186 19.44 8.50 -11.46
C ASP A 186 18.61 7.20 -11.51
N LEU A 187 18.29 6.63 -10.33
CA LEU A 187 17.47 5.42 -10.23
C LEU A 187 15.97 5.72 -10.17
N THR A 188 15.56 6.98 -9.96
CA THR A 188 14.15 7.36 -9.81
C THR A 188 13.32 6.98 -11.04
N GLY A 189 13.82 7.26 -12.24
CA GLY A 189 13.12 6.87 -13.48
C GLY A 189 12.93 5.36 -13.60
N ARG A 190 13.95 4.58 -13.23
CA ARG A 190 13.88 3.12 -13.21
C ARG A 190 12.94 2.59 -12.13
N ALA A 191 12.88 3.24 -10.96
CA ALA A 191 11.95 2.89 -9.91
C ALA A 191 10.50 3.10 -10.36
N LEU A 192 10.19 4.24 -10.96
CA LEU A 192 8.87 4.55 -11.52
C LEU A 192 8.48 3.58 -12.65
N MET A 193 9.41 3.24 -13.56
CA MET A 193 9.16 2.24 -14.59
C MET A 193 8.87 0.86 -13.99
N ALA A 194 9.66 0.43 -13.00
CA ALA A 194 9.47 -0.86 -12.35
C ALA A 194 8.12 -0.93 -11.64
N ASP A 195 7.74 0.14 -10.94
CA ASP A 195 6.45 0.24 -10.27
C ASP A 195 5.29 0.25 -11.28
N GLY A 196 5.41 1.02 -12.37
CA GLY A 196 4.42 1.03 -13.45
C GLY A 196 4.23 -0.35 -14.09
N LEU A 197 5.32 -1.04 -14.43
CA LEU A 197 5.28 -2.40 -14.99
C LEU A 197 4.71 -3.41 -13.98
N SER A 198 5.08 -3.32 -12.72
CA SER A 198 4.53 -4.13 -11.64
C SER A 198 3.03 -3.91 -11.47
N THR A 199 2.58 -2.65 -11.52
CA THR A 199 1.15 -2.28 -11.48
C THR A 199 0.39 -2.85 -12.67
N MET A 200 0.95 -2.81 -13.89
CA MET A 200 0.34 -3.42 -15.07
C MET A 200 0.21 -4.95 -14.91
N LEU A 201 1.26 -5.60 -14.44
CA LEU A 201 1.25 -7.06 -14.19
C LEU A 201 0.23 -7.42 -13.12
N ALA A 202 0.17 -6.67 -12.01
CA ALA A 202 -0.80 -6.89 -10.95
C ALA A 202 -2.24 -6.72 -11.47
N GLY A 203 -2.55 -5.65 -12.19
CA GLY A 203 -3.86 -5.43 -12.79
C GLY A 203 -4.24 -6.51 -13.81
N SER A 204 -3.28 -7.01 -14.60
CA SER A 204 -3.51 -8.11 -15.55
C SER A 204 -3.76 -9.45 -14.84
N GLY A 205 -3.19 -9.63 -13.63
CA GLY A 205 -3.37 -10.82 -12.81
C GLY A 205 -4.56 -10.78 -11.85
N GLY A 206 -5.36 -9.71 -11.87
CA GLY A 206 -6.50 -9.55 -10.94
C GLY A 206 -6.13 -8.93 -9.59
N GLY A 207 -4.90 -8.40 -9.45
CA GLY A 207 -4.39 -7.76 -8.23
C GLY A 207 -4.52 -6.24 -8.23
N SER A 208 -4.22 -5.62 -7.09
CA SER A 208 -4.16 -4.17 -6.93
C SER A 208 -2.87 -3.60 -7.51
N GLY A 209 -2.90 -2.33 -7.93
CA GLY A 209 -1.69 -1.63 -8.34
C GLY A 209 -0.70 -1.42 -7.21
N THR A 210 0.56 -1.25 -7.57
CA THR A 210 1.69 -1.24 -6.64
C THR A 210 2.22 0.17 -6.37
N THR A 211 3.01 0.30 -5.33
CA THR A 211 3.86 1.44 -5.00
C THR A 211 5.02 0.99 -4.12
N THR A 212 6.04 1.82 -3.98
CA THR A 212 7.11 1.59 -3.00
C THR A 212 6.59 1.81 -1.58
N TYR A 213 7.08 1.01 -0.59
CA TYR A 213 6.58 1.04 0.78
C TYR A 213 7.48 1.83 1.74
N ALA A 214 6.89 2.87 2.34
CA ALA A 214 7.50 3.62 3.44
C ALA A 214 7.75 2.74 4.66
N GLU A 215 6.86 1.78 4.93
CA GLU A 215 6.97 0.82 6.02
C GLU A 215 8.26 0.00 5.90
N ASN A 216 8.56 -0.49 4.71
CA ASN A 216 9.80 -1.23 4.45
C ASN A 216 11.04 -0.35 4.57
N ILE A 217 10.95 0.92 4.17
CA ILE A 217 12.01 1.91 4.40
C ILE A 217 12.21 2.11 5.91
N GLY A 218 11.13 2.15 6.69
CA GLY A 218 11.19 2.19 8.14
C GLY A 218 11.88 0.98 8.76
N VAL A 219 11.57 -0.23 8.28
CA VAL A 219 12.24 -1.46 8.73
C VAL A 219 13.72 -1.44 8.34
N MET A 220 14.05 -1.03 7.12
CA MET A 220 15.43 -0.85 6.65
C MET A 220 16.22 0.12 7.55
N ALA A 221 15.62 1.25 7.92
CA ALA A 221 16.21 2.20 8.85
C ALA A 221 16.48 1.62 10.24
N ALA A 222 15.57 0.74 10.73
CA ALA A 222 15.69 0.10 12.04
C ALA A 222 16.73 -1.02 12.06
N THR A 223 16.76 -1.84 10.99
CA THR A 223 17.64 -3.02 10.88
C THR A 223 19.00 -2.69 10.31
N ARG A 224 19.14 -1.56 9.60
CA ARG A 224 20.31 -1.19 8.79
C ARG A 224 20.67 -2.23 7.72
N VAL A 225 19.68 -3.01 7.27
CA VAL A 225 19.83 -3.97 6.18
C VAL A 225 19.41 -3.32 4.87
N TYR A 226 20.37 -2.99 4.04
CA TYR A 226 20.18 -2.35 2.73
C TYR A 226 20.36 -3.32 1.55
N SER A 227 20.27 -4.62 1.82
CA SER A 227 20.49 -5.65 0.82
C SER A 227 19.29 -5.85 -0.10
N THR A 228 19.48 -5.71 -1.41
CA THR A 228 18.45 -6.05 -2.41
C THR A 228 18.09 -7.52 -2.41
N ALA A 229 19.02 -8.41 -1.96
CA ALA A 229 18.75 -9.83 -1.85
C ALA A 229 17.64 -10.14 -0.82
N ALA A 230 17.58 -9.38 0.29
CA ALA A 230 16.52 -9.52 1.28
C ALA A 230 15.13 -9.29 0.65
N TYR A 231 15.00 -8.30 -0.25
CA TYR A 231 13.75 -8.02 -0.94
C TYR A 231 13.38 -9.08 -1.98
N ILE A 232 14.37 -9.67 -2.66
CA ILE A 232 14.13 -10.80 -3.58
C ILE A 232 13.59 -12.00 -2.79
N ILE A 233 14.18 -12.31 -1.63
CA ILE A 233 13.70 -13.39 -0.75
C ILE A 233 12.28 -13.07 -0.26
N ALA A 234 12.02 -11.84 0.20
CA ALA A 234 10.70 -11.42 0.64
C ALA A 234 9.64 -11.54 -0.47
N ALA A 235 9.98 -11.14 -1.70
CA ALA A 235 9.11 -11.33 -2.86
C ALA A 235 8.86 -12.82 -3.15
N GLY A 236 9.87 -13.67 -3.03
CA GLY A 236 9.73 -15.12 -3.15
C GLY A 236 8.79 -15.72 -2.11
N VAL A 237 8.92 -15.28 -0.84
CA VAL A 237 8.00 -15.69 0.24
C VAL A 237 6.58 -15.22 -0.05
N ALA A 238 6.40 -13.98 -0.50
CA ALA A 238 5.08 -13.45 -0.86
C ALA A 238 4.43 -14.25 -2.00
N LEU A 239 5.21 -14.64 -3.03
CA LEU A 239 4.73 -15.50 -4.11
C LEU A 239 4.29 -16.87 -3.59
N VAL A 240 5.05 -17.50 -2.71
CA VAL A 240 4.67 -18.77 -2.09
C VAL A 240 3.37 -18.61 -1.28
N LEU A 241 3.28 -17.57 -0.45
CA LEU A 241 2.07 -17.31 0.35
C LEU A 241 0.85 -17.01 -0.52
N SER A 242 1.03 -16.38 -1.68
CA SER A 242 -0.08 -16.12 -2.62
C SER A 242 -0.66 -17.38 -3.25
N MET A 243 0.11 -18.48 -3.26
CA MET A 243 -0.34 -19.78 -3.76
C MET A 243 -1.00 -20.64 -2.67
N LEU A 244 -1.18 -20.10 -1.47
CA LEU A 244 -1.82 -20.78 -0.34
C LEU A 244 -3.22 -20.18 -0.07
N PRO A 245 -4.31 -20.70 -0.68
CA PRO A 245 -5.68 -20.22 -0.42
C PRO A 245 -6.04 -20.24 1.06
N LYS A 246 -5.52 -21.19 1.82
CA LYS A 246 -5.69 -21.27 3.27
C LYS A 246 -5.12 -20.05 4.01
N PHE A 247 -3.97 -19.52 3.55
CA PHE A 247 -3.41 -18.27 4.09
C PHE A 247 -4.30 -17.07 3.76
N GLY A 248 -4.80 -16.99 2.51
CA GLY A 248 -5.77 -15.96 2.11
C GLY A 248 -7.07 -16.04 2.91
N ALA A 249 -7.61 -17.25 3.12
CA ALA A 249 -8.78 -17.46 3.95
C ALA A 249 -8.55 -17.02 5.40
N LEU A 250 -7.36 -17.27 5.97
CA LEU A 250 -7.00 -16.80 7.31
C LEU A 250 -6.99 -15.26 7.38
N ILE A 251 -6.38 -14.58 6.40
CA ILE A 251 -6.39 -13.11 6.34
C ILE A 251 -7.82 -12.57 6.21
N ALA A 252 -8.67 -13.24 5.43
CA ALA A 252 -10.07 -12.85 5.25
C ALA A 252 -10.92 -12.99 6.52
N THR A 253 -10.47 -13.73 7.54
CA THR A 253 -11.16 -13.81 8.84
C THR A 253 -10.97 -12.58 9.71
N ILE A 254 -10.08 -11.65 9.34
CA ILE A 254 -9.84 -10.43 10.14
C ILE A 254 -11.12 -9.58 10.16
N PRO A 255 -11.72 -9.35 11.34
CA PRO A 255 -12.99 -8.64 11.42
C PRO A 255 -12.87 -7.17 11.02
N PRO A 256 -13.96 -6.58 10.49
CA PRO A 256 -13.98 -5.18 10.09
C PRO A 256 -13.53 -4.21 11.18
N GLY A 257 -13.87 -4.46 12.45
CA GLY A 257 -13.43 -3.62 13.57
C GLY A 257 -11.91 -3.53 13.70
N VAL A 258 -11.19 -4.64 13.53
CA VAL A 258 -9.72 -4.68 13.57
C VAL A 258 -9.15 -3.90 12.39
N LEU A 259 -9.69 -4.13 11.17
CA LEU A 259 -9.30 -3.39 9.96
C LEU A 259 -9.60 -1.89 10.08
N GLY A 260 -10.74 -1.55 10.68
CA GLY A 260 -11.14 -0.16 10.94
C GLY A 260 -10.19 0.53 11.92
N GLY A 261 -9.77 -0.15 12.98
CA GLY A 261 -8.79 0.36 13.93
C GLY A 261 -7.44 0.60 13.29
N ALA A 262 -6.92 -0.38 12.56
CA ALA A 262 -5.65 -0.25 11.83
C ALA A 262 -5.74 0.83 10.73
N GLY A 263 -6.83 0.86 9.97
CA GLY A 263 -7.09 1.85 8.93
C GLY A 263 -7.14 3.28 9.49
N THR A 264 -7.77 3.48 10.65
CA THR A 264 -7.83 4.79 11.31
C THR A 264 -6.43 5.33 11.61
N VAL A 265 -5.55 4.49 12.14
CA VAL A 265 -4.16 4.89 12.42
C VAL A 265 -3.38 5.13 11.12
N LEU A 266 -3.47 4.19 10.16
CA LEU A 266 -2.75 4.28 8.89
C LEU A 266 -3.14 5.53 8.09
N TYR A 267 -4.44 5.76 7.91
CA TYR A 267 -4.94 6.89 7.13
C TYR A 267 -4.68 8.23 7.82
N GLY A 268 -4.75 8.24 9.17
CA GLY A 268 -4.31 9.38 9.97
C GLY A 268 -2.82 9.69 9.78
N MET A 269 -1.97 8.67 9.76
CA MET A 269 -0.52 8.84 9.51
C MET A 269 -0.25 9.33 8.09
N ILE A 270 -0.98 8.84 7.09
CA ILE A 270 -0.85 9.32 5.69
C ILE A 270 -1.25 10.80 5.63
N GLY A 271 -2.38 11.18 6.24
CA GLY A 271 -2.81 12.58 6.32
C GLY A 271 -1.75 13.48 6.97
N MET A 272 -1.18 13.06 8.10
CA MET A 272 -0.12 13.78 8.80
C MET A 272 1.19 13.86 7.99
N LEU A 273 1.51 12.83 7.22
CA LEU A 273 2.66 12.86 6.32
C LEU A 273 2.51 13.95 5.26
N GLY A 274 1.30 14.11 4.70
CA GLY A 274 1.00 15.22 3.78
C GLY A 274 1.23 16.58 4.43
N VAL A 275 0.75 16.77 5.65
CA VAL A 275 0.96 18.02 6.42
C VAL A 275 2.46 18.25 6.69
N ARG A 276 3.20 17.20 7.00
CA ARG A 276 4.66 17.30 7.25
C ARG A 276 5.46 17.74 6.02
N ILE A 277 4.95 17.50 4.81
CA ILE A 277 5.61 17.97 3.57
C ILE A 277 5.53 19.49 3.45
N TRP A 278 4.58 20.17 4.13
CA TRP A 278 4.42 21.62 4.10
C TRP A 278 5.31 22.36 5.10
N VAL A 279 5.76 21.67 6.15
CA VAL A 279 6.58 22.23 7.25
C VAL A 279 8.02 21.76 7.09
#